data_15a7900e28fe0dd5dd077bff92632c83
#
_entry.id   15a7900e28fe0dd5dd077bff92632c83
#
_cell.length_a   1.000
_cell.length_b   1.000
_cell.length_c   1.000
_cell.angle_alpha   90.00
_cell.angle_beta   90.00
_cell.angle_gamma   90.00
#
_symmetry.space_group_name_H-M   'P 1'
#
loop_
_entity.id
_entity.type
_entity.pdbx_description
1 polymer ?
#
loop_
_entity_poly.entity_id
_entity_poly.type
_entity_poly.pdbx_seq_one_letter_code
_entity_poly.pdbx_strand_id
1 'polypeptide(L)'
;MIPFDKREGKIWYNNELIEWQNVKLHVLSHGLHYASCIFEGLRVYDGEIFKLEDHTERFFYSAKRMGMEIPYTQEEINIATKKTVAAQKVQNGYIRPFAWRAVSYTHLTLPTIYSV
;
A
#
# COMPACT_ATOMS: atom_id res chain seq x y z
N MET A 1 2.18 24.70 -2.20
CA MET A 1 2.01 23.23 -2.31
C MET A 1 1.62 22.64 -0.96
N ILE A 2 0.59 21.78 -0.95
CA ILE A 2 0.17 21.11 0.29
C ILE A 2 1.18 20.02 0.62
N PRO A 3 1.73 19.98 1.86
CA PRO A 3 2.62 18.89 2.27
C PRO A 3 1.94 17.54 2.08
N PHE A 4 2.71 16.52 1.74
CA PHE A 4 2.16 15.22 1.36
C PHE A 4 1.31 14.60 2.47
N ASP A 5 1.73 14.77 3.72
CA ASP A 5 1.00 14.25 4.90
C ASP A 5 -0.26 15.05 5.25
N LYS A 6 -0.45 16.22 4.61
CA LYS A 6 -1.60 17.09 4.87
C LYS A 6 -2.68 17.01 3.80
N ARG A 7 -2.54 16.10 2.86
CA ARG A 7 -3.54 15.89 1.81
C ARG A 7 -4.83 15.30 2.37
N GLU A 8 -5.89 15.42 1.61
CA GLU A 8 -7.19 14.84 1.96
C GLU A 8 -7.42 13.55 1.17
N GLY A 9 -8.33 12.73 1.66
CA GLY A 9 -8.72 11.49 1.01
C GLY A 9 -8.55 10.29 1.91
N LYS A 10 -8.41 9.13 1.28
CA LYS A 10 -8.35 7.85 1.98
C LYS A 10 -7.08 7.08 1.60
N ILE A 11 -6.57 6.35 2.56
CA ILE A 11 -5.49 5.37 2.36
C ILE A 11 -6.01 4.03 2.86
N TRP A 12 -5.84 2.97 2.07
CA TRP A 12 -6.14 1.62 2.54
C TRP A 12 -4.99 1.16 3.44
N TYR A 13 -5.33 0.88 4.68
CA TYR A 13 -4.35 0.50 5.70
C TYR A 13 -4.87 -0.74 6.41
N ASN A 14 -4.23 -1.87 6.16
CA ASN A 14 -4.53 -3.15 6.82
C ASN A 14 -6.04 -3.45 6.86
N ASN A 15 -6.65 -3.50 5.69
CA ASN A 15 -8.05 -3.85 5.47
C ASN A 15 -9.10 -2.76 5.78
N GLU A 16 -8.67 -1.52 5.95
CA GLU A 16 -9.58 -0.40 6.17
C GLU A 16 -9.19 0.81 5.33
N LEU A 17 -10.19 1.57 4.88
CA LEU A 17 -9.96 2.88 4.27
C LEU A 17 -9.97 3.91 5.39
N ILE A 18 -8.81 4.50 5.67
CA ILE A 18 -8.59 5.45 6.76
C ILE A 18 -8.33 6.83 6.17
N GLU A 19 -8.78 7.87 6.87
CA GLU A 19 -8.51 9.25 6.48
C GLU A 19 -7.00 9.44 6.27
N TRP A 20 -6.64 10.08 5.16
CA TRP A 20 -5.24 10.27 4.74
C TRP A 20 -4.34 10.75 5.87
N GLN A 21 -4.80 11.75 6.63
CA GLN A 21 -3.99 12.38 7.67
C GLN A 21 -3.88 11.56 8.95
N ASN A 22 -4.64 10.47 9.06
CA ASN A 22 -4.66 9.64 10.26
C ASN A 22 -3.84 8.36 10.14
N VAL A 23 -3.25 8.09 8.98
CA VAL A 23 -2.42 6.89 8.79
C VAL A 23 -1.00 7.19 9.25
N LYS A 24 -0.65 6.62 10.40
CA LYS A 24 0.63 6.88 11.06
C LYS A 24 1.19 5.57 11.59
N LEU A 25 2.50 5.51 11.78
CA LEU A 25 3.16 4.35 12.36
C LEU A 25 4.07 4.80 13.50
N HIS A 26 4.36 3.85 14.37
CA HIS A 26 5.24 4.11 15.49
C HIS A 26 6.71 4.20 15.04
N VAL A 27 7.48 5.06 15.68
CA VAL A 27 8.89 5.28 15.35
C VAL A 27 9.75 4.01 15.51
N LEU A 28 9.30 3.05 16.32
CA LEU A 28 10.01 1.79 16.53
C LEU A 28 9.60 0.69 15.55
N SER A 29 8.86 1.02 14.49
CA SER A 29 8.52 0.04 13.45
C SER A 29 9.79 -0.56 12.85
N HIS A 30 9.81 -1.90 12.76
CA HIS A 30 10.97 -2.64 12.27
C HIS A 30 11.40 -2.16 10.87
N GLY A 31 10.45 -1.94 9.99
CA GLY A 31 10.72 -1.47 8.63
C GLY A 31 11.46 -0.13 8.59
N LEU A 32 11.18 0.74 9.55
CA LEU A 32 11.82 2.05 9.61
C LEU A 32 13.30 1.96 10.03
N HIS A 33 13.63 1.03 10.91
CA HIS A 33 15.00 0.86 11.43
C HIS A 33 15.87 -0.03 10.54
N TYR A 34 15.28 -1.06 9.95
CA TYR A 34 16.03 -2.11 9.24
C TYR A 34 15.68 -2.19 7.76
N ALA A 35 14.93 -1.22 7.26
CA ALA A 35 14.53 -1.15 5.86
C ALA A 35 13.77 -2.40 5.37
N SER A 36 13.08 -3.10 6.26
CA SER A 36 12.24 -4.25 5.90
C SER A 36 10.90 -3.75 5.36
N CYS A 37 10.96 -3.23 4.15
CA CYS A 37 9.82 -2.64 3.45
C CYS A 37 9.93 -2.97 1.98
N ILE A 38 8.76 -3.20 1.35
CA ILE A 38 8.66 -3.42 -0.10
C ILE A 38 7.57 -2.50 -0.65
N PHE A 39 7.65 -2.19 -1.93
CA PHE A 39 6.58 -1.42 -2.57
C PHE A 39 6.50 -1.73 -4.06
N GLU A 40 5.36 -1.34 -4.65
CA GLU A 40 5.16 -1.32 -6.08
C GLU A 40 4.72 0.08 -6.49
N GLY A 41 4.85 0.37 -7.78
CA GLY A 41 4.36 1.63 -8.34
C GLY A 41 3.53 1.33 -9.59
N LEU A 42 2.26 1.72 -9.57
CA LEU A 42 1.34 1.49 -10.67
C LEU A 42 0.79 2.81 -11.19
N ARG A 43 0.36 2.79 -12.44
CA ARG A 43 -0.28 3.95 -13.06
C ARG A 43 -1.75 3.66 -13.30
N VAL A 44 -2.54 4.72 -13.19
CA VAL A 44 -3.96 4.73 -13.58
C VAL A 44 -4.10 5.62 -14.80
N TYR A 45 -4.76 5.11 -15.83
CA TYR A 45 -5.04 5.85 -17.05
C TYR A 45 -6.55 5.77 -17.32
N ASP A 46 -7.22 6.91 -17.34
CA ASP A 46 -8.67 7.00 -17.55
C ASP A 46 -9.48 6.06 -16.63
N GLY A 47 -9.08 6.03 -15.36
CA GLY A 47 -9.73 5.20 -14.35
C GLY A 47 -9.32 3.73 -14.36
N GLU A 48 -8.50 3.32 -15.30
CA GLU A 48 -8.04 1.92 -15.45
C GLU A 48 -6.64 1.76 -14.88
N ILE A 49 -6.45 0.74 -14.04
CA ILE A 49 -5.15 0.44 -13.45
C ILE A 49 -4.36 -0.41 -14.42
N PHE A 50 -3.19 0.09 -14.82
CA PHE A 50 -2.34 -0.61 -15.79
C PHE A 50 -1.62 -1.78 -15.13
N LYS A 51 -1.83 -2.99 -15.68
CA LYS A 51 -1.11 -4.20 -15.26
C LYS A 51 -1.24 -4.51 -13.75
N LEU A 52 -2.44 -4.34 -13.19
CA LEU A 52 -2.65 -4.54 -11.76
C LEU A 52 -2.22 -5.94 -11.30
N GLU A 53 -2.66 -6.99 -12.00
CA GLU A 53 -2.38 -8.37 -11.60
C GLU A 53 -0.88 -8.66 -11.62
N ASP A 54 -0.17 -8.17 -12.62
CA ASP A 54 1.29 -8.37 -12.74
C ASP A 54 2.04 -7.68 -11.60
N HIS A 55 1.63 -6.46 -11.25
CA HIS A 55 2.22 -5.72 -10.15
C HIS A 55 1.93 -6.39 -8.81
N THR A 56 0.71 -6.88 -8.60
CA THR A 56 0.36 -7.58 -7.36
C THR A 56 1.16 -8.86 -7.23
N GLU A 57 1.32 -9.61 -8.31
CA GLU A 57 2.15 -10.82 -8.29
C GLU A 57 3.58 -10.49 -7.87
N ARG A 58 4.17 -9.45 -8.43
CA ARG A 58 5.52 -9.03 -8.09
C ARG A 58 5.61 -8.51 -6.65
N PHE A 59 4.57 -7.83 -6.16
CA PHE A 59 4.49 -7.38 -4.78
C PHE A 59 4.61 -8.56 -3.81
N PHE A 60 3.86 -9.63 -4.08
CA PHE A 60 3.92 -10.84 -3.26
C PHE A 60 5.27 -11.56 -3.42
N TYR A 61 5.83 -11.57 -4.62
CA TYR A 61 7.18 -12.11 -4.85
C TYR A 61 8.22 -11.35 -4.02
N SER A 62 8.16 -10.02 -4.03
CA SER A 62 9.08 -9.19 -3.25
C SER A 62 8.94 -9.45 -1.75
N ALA A 63 7.72 -9.60 -1.26
CA ALA A 63 7.46 -9.93 0.15
C ALA A 63 8.12 -11.26 0.51
N LYS A 64 7.93 -12.27 -0.32
CA LYS A 64 8.51 -13.60 -0.09
C LYS A 64 10.03 -13.54 -0.06
N ARG A 65 10.65 -12.78 -0.97
CA ARG A 65 12.11 -12.61 -1.01
C ARG A 65 12.65 -11.91 0.22
N MET A 66 11.87 -11.05 0.84
CA MET A 66 12.22 -10.35 2.08
C MET A 66 11.83 -11.13 3.33
N GLY A 67 11.30 -12.34 3.18
CA GLY A 67 10.84 -13.14 4.31
C GLY A 67 9.60 -12.55 4.99
N MET A 68 8.82 -11.78 4.27
CA MET A 68 7.58 -11.17 4.78
C MET A 68 6.36 -11.91 4.25
N GLU A 69 5.36 -12.06 5.11
CA GLU A 69 4.11 -12.68 4.74
C GLU A 69 3.00 -11.65 4.74
N ILE A 70 2.35 -11.48 3.58
CA ILE A 70 1.21 -10.58 3.45
C ILE A 70 -0.04 -11.38 3.85
N PRO A 71 -0.79 -10.93 4.89
CA PRO A 71 -1.93 -11.70 5.41
C PRO A 71 -3.21 -11.58 4.57
N TYR A 72 -3.05 -11.38 3.28
CA TYR A 72 -4.15 -11.27 2.31
C TYR A 72 -3.78 -12.01 1.04
N THR A 73 -4.79 -12.42 0.28
CA THR A 73 -4.57 -13.01 -1.03
C THR A 73 -4.27 -11.93 -2.08
N GLN A 74 -3.72 -12.33 -3.21
CA GLN A 74 -3.49 -11.41 -4.33
C GLN A 74 -4.79 -10.78 -4.79
N GLU A 75 -5.88 -11.56 -4.85
CA GLU A 75 -7.19 -11.04 -5.23
C GLU A 75 -7.69 -9.98 -4.25
N GLU A 76 -7.52 -10.22 -2.96
CA GLU A 76 -7.91 -9.25 -1.93
C GLU A 76 -7.13 -7.93 -2.07
N ILE A 77 -5.84 -8.00 -2.39
CA ILE A 77 -5.02 -6.82 -2.63
C ILE A 77 -5.48 -6.10 -3.92
N ASN A 78 -5.84 -6.84 -4.97
CA ASN A 78 -6.36 -6.25 -6.19
C ASN A 78 -7.66 -5.51 -5.94
N ILE A 79 -8.56 -6.10 -5.16
CA ILE A 79 -9.84 -5.46 -4.77
C ILE A 79 -9.57 -4.21 -3.93
N ALA A 80 -8.66 -4.29 -2.96
CA ALA A 80 -8.30 -3.16 -2.12
C ALA A 80 -7.72 -2.01 -2.95
N THR A 81 -6.90 -2.33 -3.95
CA THR A 81 -6.31 -1.33 -4.84
C THR A 81 -7.39 -0.60 -5.64
N LYS A 82 -8.34 -1.34 -6.19
CA LYS A 82 -9.47 -0.76 -6.93
C LYS A 82 -10.33 0.12 -6.04
N LYS A 83 -10.59 -0.32 -4.81
CA LYS A 83 -11.35 0.48 -3.83
C LYS A 83 -10.64 1.78 -3.49
N THR A 84 -9.32 1.73 -3.35
CA THR A 84 -8.52 2.91 -3.03
C THR A 84 -8.56 3.94 -4.15
N VAL A 85 -8.42 3.49 -5.39
CA VAL A 85 -8.52 4.37 -6.56
C VAL A 85 -9.90 5.00 -6.65
N ALA A 86 -10.96 4.22 -6.42
CA ALA A 86 -12.33 4.72 -6.45
C ALA A 86 -12.59 5.74 -5.35
N ALA A 87 -12.11 5.47 -4.12
CA ALA A 87 -12.28 6.38 -2.99
C ALA A 87 -11.55 7.71 -3.20
N GLN A 88 -10.38 7.68 -3.84
CA GLN A 88 -9.60 8.87 -4.15
C GLN A 88 -10.04 9.56 -5.44
N LYS A 89 -10.94 8.94 -6.22
CA LYS A 89 -11.45 9.48 -7.49
C LYS A 89 -10.32 9.80 -8.48
N VAL A 90 -9.30 8.96 -8.50
CA VAL A 90 -8.15 9.14 -9.39
C VAL A 90 -8.50 8.63 -10.79
N GLN A 91 -8.42 9.50 -11.78
CA GLN A 91 -8.62 9.14 -13.19
C GLN A 91 -7.30 8.92 -13.90
N ASN A 92 -6.32 9.76 -13.62
CA ASN A 92 -4.98 9.61 -14.15
C ASN A 92 -4.01 9.89 -13.01
N GLY A 93 -3.22 8.91 -12.63
CA GLY A 93 -2.37 9.08 -11.47
C GLY A 93 -1.49 7.89 -11.15
N TYR A 94 -1.07 7.83 -9.90
CA TYR A 94 -0.10 6.88 -9.40
C TYR A 94 -0.65 6.17 -8.17
N ILE A 95 -0.35 4.88 -8.08
CA ILE A 95 -0.72 4.06 -6.93
C ILE A 95 0.55 3.49 -6.32
N ARG A 96 0.66 3.54 -5.01
CA ARG A 96 1.76 2.92 -4.29
C ARG A 96 1.23 1.93 -3.25
N PRO A 97 1.23 0.64 -3.53
CA PRO A 97 1.09 -0.37 -2.49
C PRO A 97 2.45 -0.58 -1.85
N PHE A 98 2.47 -0.69 -0.53
CA PHE A 98 3.70 -0.98 0.18
C PHE A 98 3.39 -1.75 1.46
N ALA A 99 4.40 -2.42 1.99
CA ALA A 99 4.26 -3.25 3.19
C ALA A 99 5.55 -3.21 3.98
N TRP A 100 5.43 -3.25 5.30
CA TRP A 100 6.58 -3.24 6.19
C TRP A 100 6.34 -4.15 7.39
N ARG A 101 7.43 -4.52 8.06
CA ARG A 101 7.32 -5.28 9.30
C ARG A 101 6.86 -4.38 10.43
N ALA A 102 5.91 -4.90 11.21
CA ALA A 102 5.29 -4.17 12.31
C ALA A 102 6.22 -4.05 13.52
N VAL A 103 5.84 -3.21 14.47
CA VAL A 103 6.58 -2.98 15.71
C VAL A 103 6.72 -4.25 16.54
N SER A 104 5.61 -4.97 16.74
CA SER A 104 5.53 -6.08 17.70
C SER A 104 5.96 -7.43 17.16
N TYR A 105 5.99 -7.61 15.84
CA TYR A 105 6.23 -8.92 15.22
C TYR A 105 7.09 -8.76 13.98
N THR A 106 8.24 -9.39 13.98
CA THR A 106 9.20 -9.29 12.87
C THR A 106 8.72 -10.00 11.60
N HIS A 107 7.75 -10.91 11.72
CA HIS A 107 7.19 -11.66 10.60
C HIS A 107 5.85 -11.12 10.11
N LEU A 108 5.22 -10.19 10.84
CA LEU A 108 3.96 -9.59 10.43
C LEU A 108 4.20 -8.40 9.52
N THR A 109 3.37 -8.31 8.50
CA THR A 109 3.44 -7.27 7.47
C THR A 109 2.17 -6.46 7.51
N LEU A 110 2.30 -5.12 7.47
CA LEU A 110 1.15 -4.22 7.42
C LEU A 110 1.05 -3.64 6.00
N PRO A 111 0.17 -4.17 5.16
CA PRO A 111 0.00 -3.65 3.81
C PRO A 111 -0.78 -2.34 3.80
N THR A 112 -0.36 -1.43 2.95
CA THR A 112 -0.94 -0.10 2.81
C THR A 112 -0.95 0.28 1.33
N ILE A 113 -2.03 0.93 0.89
CA ILE A 113 -2.17 1.37 -0.50
C ILE A 113 -2.65 2.80 -0.52
N TYR A 114 -1.95 3.67 -1.23
CA TYR A 114 -2.45 5.01 -1.49
C TYR A 114 -2.36 5.34 -2.98
N SER A 115 -3.19 6.28 -3.42
CA SER A 115 -3.19 6.75 -4.80
C SER A 115 -3.30 8.28 -4.87
N VAL A 116 -2.67 8.85 -5.84
CA VAL A 116 -2.64 10.29 -6.08
C VAL A 116 -2.71 10.60 -7.57
#